data_d7a9e4c23bb987bb2253c38064993ed5
#
_entry.id   d7a9e4c23bb987bb2253c38064993ed5
#
_cell.length_a   1.000
_cell.length_b   1.000
_cell.length_c   1.000
_cell.angle_alpha   90.00
_cell.angle_beta   90.00
_cell.angle_gamma   90.00
#
_symmetry.space_group_name_H-M   'P 1'
#
loop_
_entity.id
_entity.type
_entity.pdbx_description
1 polymer ?
#
loop_
_entity_poly.entity_id
_entity_poly.type
_entity_poly.pdbx_seq_one_letter_code
_entity_poly.pdbx_strand_id
1 'polypeptide(L)'
;LRQKTCWEFKWKIQQAMQSSCNYPLNGTVHVDEFYIGGEEEGKRGRSKGKKKLVIVALEIVEGGVGRAYAKVIQDASANSFKPFFNAHIAKDARIITDEWNGYKPLKKEFLGLEQVKSDRGAGLPELHIHIMNLKGWLRGIHHHCSEERLQGYLDEYHFRYNRRNNMDTIFDLLIKRMVGNKPIRLNIGH
;
A
#
# COMPACT_ATOMS: atom_id res chain seq x y z
N LEU A 1 17.57 -22.09 14.87
CA LEU A 1 16.69 -22.19 13.69
C LEU A 1 17.49 -21.93 12.42
N ARG A 2 17.20 -22.68 11.33
CA ARG A 2 17.85 -22.45 10.04
C ARG A 2 17.30 -21.14 9.44
N GLN A 3 18.13 -20.41 8.72
CA GLN A 3 17.74 -19.14 8.08
C GLN A 3 16.46 -19.26 7.22
N LYS A 4 16.33 -20.36 6.45
CA LYS A 4 15.14 -20.66 5.66
C LYS A 4 13.88 -20.70 6.53
N THR A 5 13.92 -21.39 7.67
CA THR A 5 12.78 -21.47 8.61
C THR A 5 12.38 -20.11 9.16
N CYS A 6 13.36 -19.24 9.46
CA CYS A 6 13.07 -17.86 9.90
C CYS A 6 12.37 -17.03 8.81
N TRP A 7 12.81 -17.19 7.56
CA TRP A 7 12.18 -16.53 6.41
C TRP A 7 10.75 -17.01 6.17
N GLU A 8 10.52 -18.31 6.26
CA GLU A 8 9.18 -18.91 6.11
C GLU A 8 8.23 -18.42 7.22
N PHE A 9 8.75 -18.35 8.45
CA PHE A 9 7.98 -17.85 9.58
C PHE A 9 7.62 -16.38 9.40
N LYS A 10 8.60 -15.53 9.05
CA LYS A 10 8.35 -14.11 8.75
C LYS A 10 7.31 -13.95 7.65
N TRP A 11 7.41 -14.71 6.58
CA TRP A 11 6.44 -14.63 5.48
C TRP A 11 5.02 -14.99 5.94
N LYS A 12 4.84 -16.03 6.76
CA LYS A 12 3.52 -16.40 7.33
C LYS A 12 2.95 -15.30 8.22
N ILE A 13 3.80 -14.62 8.99
CA ILE A 13 3.40 -13.47 9.80
C ILE A 13 2.90 -12.34 8.89
N GLN A 14 3.61 -12.02 7.83
CA GLN A 14 3.23 -10.99 6.87
C GLN A 14 1.90 -11.31 6.16
N GLN A 15 1.62 -12.59 5.86
CA GLN A 15 0.32 -13.00 5.33
C GLN A 15 -0.83 -12.71 6.32
N ALA A 16 -0.61 -12.87 7.64
CA ALA A 16 -1.60 -12.53 8.66
C ALA A 16 -1.79 -11.01 8.83
N MET A 17 -0.85 -10.21 8.35
CA MET A 17 -0.91 -8.75 8.39
C MET A 17 -1.67 -8.13 7.20
N GLN A 18 -2.01 -8.92 6.18
CA GLN A 18 -2.76 -8.44 5.01
C GLN A 18 -4.06 -7.76 5.40
N SER A 19 -4.50 -6.81 4.58
CA SER A 19 -5.81 -6.20 4.75
C SER A 19 -6.91 -7.25 4.58
N SER A 20 -7.91 -7.21 5.47
CA SER A 20 -9.12 -8.04 5.32
C SER A 20 -10.10 -7.49 4.28
N CYS A 21 -9.85 -6.30 3.75
CA CYS A 21 -10.75 -5.54 2.89
C CYS A 21 -12.13 -5.20 3.50
N ASN A 22 -12.33 -5.50 4.80
CA ASN A 22 -13.61 -5.27 5.49
C ASN A 22 -13.75 -3.83 6.03
N TYR A 23 -12.70 -3.04 5.93
CA TYR A 23 -12.65 -1.68 6.47
C TYR A 23 -12.18 -0.69 5.39
N PRO A 24 -13.02 -0.40 4.38
CA PRO A 24 -12.68 0.57 3.36
C PRO A 24 -12.45 1.95 3.98
N LEU A 25 -11.60 2.76 3.34
CA LEU A 25 -11.40 4.16 3.67
C LEU A 25 -12.64 4.94 3.28
N ASN A 26 -13.06 5.88 4.12
CA ASN A 26 -14.24 6.72 3.88
C ASN A 26 -13.92 8.21 4.12
N GLY A 27 -14.94 9.07 4.01
CA GLY A 27 -14.73 10.51 4.11
C GLY A 27 -13.83 11.01 2.98
N THR A 28 -12.80 11.79 3.30
CA THR A 28 -11.81 12.26 2.31
C THR A 28 -10.64 11.29 2.22
N VAL A 29 -10.34 10.83 1.00
CA VAL A 29 -9.28 9.86 0.72
C VAL A 29 -8.35 10.40 -0.35
N HIS A 30 -7.07 10.55 -0.04
CA HIS A 30 -6.03 10.91 -1.00
C HIS A 30 -5.44 9.64 -1.62
N VAL A 31 -5.28 9.62 -2.94
CA VAL A 31 -4.71 8.46 -3.67
C VAL A 31 -3.66 8.92 -4.65
N ASP A 32 -2.53 8.22 -4.70
CA ASP A 32 -1.44 8.46 -5.65
C ASP A 32 -0.69 7.15 -5.93
N GLU A 33 0.11 7.12 -7.00
CA GLU A 33 1.02 6.04 -7.29
C GLU A 33 2.47 6.50 -7.28
N PHE A 34 3.37 5.62 -6.86
CA PHE A 34 4.79 5.91 -6.78
C PHE A 34 5.66 4.69 -7.07
N TYR A 35 6.91 4.96 -7.46
CA TYR A 35 7.88 3.91 -7.73
C TYR A 35 8.75 3.60 -6.50
N ILE A 36 8.99 2.29 -6.29
CA ILE A 36 10.00 1.74 -5.38
C ILE A 36 11.09 1.07 -6.21
N GLY A 37 12.34 1.39 -5.91
CA GLY A 37 13.54 0.90 -6.58
C GLY A 37 14.61 1.97 -6.64
N GLY A 38 15.89 1.54 -6.83
CA GLY A 38 17.04 2.45 -6.96
C GLY A 38 17.00 3.29 -8.24
N GLU A 39 17.84 4.32 -8.29
CA GLU A 39 18.10 5.04 -9.53
C GLU A 39 18.77 4.09 -10.52
N GLU A 40 18.29 4.10 -11.77
CA GLU A 40 18.95 3.40 -12.87
C GLU A 40 19.83 4.41 -13.61
N GLU A 41 21.12 4.15 -13.65
CA GLU A 41 22.05 4.98 -14.42
C GLU A 41 21.64 5.04 -15.89
N GLY A 42 21.59 6.24 -16.43
CA GLY A 42 21.41 6.49 -17.88
C GLY A 42 19.98 6.59 -18.39
N LYS A 43 18.94 6.41 -17.56
CA LYS A 43 17.55 6.56 -18.03
C LYS A 43 16.81 7.69 -17.30
N ARG A 44 16.60 8.81 -18.00
CA ARG A 44 15.71 9.88 -17.55
C ARG A 44 14.25 9.52 -17.87
N GLY A 45 13.33 9.70 -16.90
CA GLY A 45 11.89 9.56 -17.09
C GLY A 45 11.28 8.33 -16.42
N ARG A 46 9.99 8.07 -16.72
CA ARG A 46 9.16 6.96 -16.15
C ARG A 46 9.48 5.59 -16.76
N SER A 47 10.74 5.32 -17.11
CA SER A 47 11.15 4.00 -17.61
C SER A 47 10.92 2.95 -16.53
N LYS A 48 10.20 1.89 -16.87
CA LYS A 48 9.82 0.83 -15.92
C LYS A 48 11.02 0.08 -15.32
N GLY A 49 12.13 -0.08 -16.00
CA GLY A 49 13.29 -0.80 -15.53
C GLY A 49 12.98 -1.87 -14.48
N LYS A 50 13.77 -1.95 -13.43
CA LYS A 50 13.54 -2.81 -12.25
C LYS A 50 12.64 -2.14 -11.17
N LYS A 51 12.10 -0.93 -11.44
CA LYS A 51 11.25 -0.19 -10.49
C LYS A 51 9.86 -0.80 -10.43
N LYS A 52 9.32 -0.90 -9.22
CA LYS A 52 7.99 -1.42 -8.94
C LYS A 52 7.04 -0.29 -8.66
N LEU A 53 5.87 -0.36 -9.27
CA LEU A 53 4.83 0.64 -9.09
C LEU A 53 3.92 0.22 -7.93
N VAL A 54 3.63 1.16 -7.06
CA VAL A 54 2.75 0.98 -5.90
C VAL A 54 1.69 2.05 -5.91
N ILE A 55 0.42 1.66 -5.77
CA ILE A 55 -0.67 2.56 -5.47
C ILE A 55 -0.87 2.64 -3.96
N VAL A 56 -1.15 3.82 -3.44
CA VAL A 56 -1.43 4.06 -2.02
C VAL A 56 -2.64 4.96 -1.85
N ALA A 57 -3.46 4.66 -0.85
CA ALA A 57 -4.58 5.49 -0.42
C ALA A 57 -4.43 5.82 1.05
N LEU A 58 -4.71 7.07 1.41
CA LEU A 58 -4.63 7.61 2.76
C LEU A 58 -5.94 8.33 3.12
N GLU A 59 -6.55 7.95 4.22
CA GLU A 59 -7.73 8.61 4.79
C GLU A 59 -7.30 9.90 5.49
N ILE A 60 -7.97 11.01 5.16
CA ILE A 60 -7.77 12.31 5.80
C ILE A 60 -8.91 12.51 6.80
N VAL A 61 -8.55 12.78 8.04
CA VAL A 61 -9.47 13.01 9.14
C VAL A 61 -9.26 14.40 9.73
N GLU A 62 -10.21 14.88 10.51
CA GLU A 62 -10.06 16.16 11.21
C GLU A 62 -8.80 16.15 12.09
N GLY A 63 -7.94 17.12 11.88
CA GLY A 63 -6.68 17.28 12.61
C GLY A 63 -5.57 16.28 12.25
N GLY A 64 -5.70 15.49 11.16
CA GLY A 64 -4.63 14.57 10.79
C GLY A 64 -4.96 13.53 9.74
N VAL A 65 -4.42 12.34 9.93
CA VAL A 65 -4.52 11.23 8.98
C VAL A 65 -5.04 9.96 9.67
N GLY A 66 -5.93 9.28 8.97
CA GLY A 66 -6.56 8.03 9.39
C GLY A 66 -5.77 6.80 8.97
N ARG A 67 -6.46 5.85 8.36
CA ARG A 67 -5.90 4.59 7.86
C ARG A 67 -5.29 4.77 6.46
N ALA A 68 -4.41 3.86 6.11
CA ALA A 68 -3.83 3.79 4.77
C ALA A 68 -3.72 2.35 4.29
N TYR A 69 -3.76 2.17 2.97
CA TYR A 69 -3.50 0.90 2.29
C TYR A 69 -2.62 1.13 1.08
N ALA A 70 -1.80 0.15 0.75
CA ALA A 70 -0.99 0.19 -0.47
C ALA A 70 -0.92 -1.18 -1.15
N LYS A 71 -0.77 -1.18 -2.47
CA LYS A 71 -0.68 -2.39 -3.28
C LYS A 71 0.32 -2.22 -4.42
N VAL A 72 1.10 -3.27 -4.65
CA VAL A 72 1.92 -3.37 -5.86
C VAL A 72 1.00 -3.55 -7.06
N ILE A 73 1.21 -2.78 -8.11
CA ILE A 73 0.43 -2.79 -9.35
C ILE A 73 1.34 -2.93 -10.57
N GLN A 74 0.81 -3.46 -11.65
CA GLN A 74 1.58 -3.70 -12.87
C GLN A 74 1.85 -2.41 -13.66
N ASP A 75 0.87 -1.52 -13.71
CA ASP A 75 0.93 -0.25 -14.42
C ASP A 75 -0.03 0.78 -13.81
N ALA A 76 0.07 2.03 -14.26
CA ALA A 76 -0.80 3.12 -13.83
C ALA A 76 -2.07 3.23 -14.71
N SER A 77 -2.72 2.12 -14.98
CA SER A 77 -3.99 2.07 -15.74
C SER A 77 -5.21 1.91 -14.83
N ALA A 78 -6.37 2.28 -15.34
CA ALA A 78 -7.64 2.08 -14.63
C ALA A 78 -7.89 0.60 -14.27
N ASN A 79 -7.46 -0.34 -15.12
CA ASN A 79 -7.61 -1.77 -14.86
C ASN A 79 -6.77 -2.23 -13.67
N SER A 80 -5.56 -1.68 -13.51
CA SER A 80 -4.69 -1.95 -12.37
C SER A 80 -5.16 -1.27 -11.09
N PHE A 81 -5.78 -0.08 -11.19
CA PHE A 81 -6.30 0.66 -10.04
C PHE A 81 -7.62 0.10 -9.50
N LYS A 82 -8.53 -0.31 -10.38
CA LYS A 82 -9.91 -0.71 -10.03
C LYS A 82 -9.99 -1.77 -8.93
N PRO A 83 -9.19 -2.87 -8.94
CA PRO A 83 -9.23 -3.85 -7.86
C PRO A 83 -8.84 -3.27 -6.49
N PHE A 84 -7.89 -2.33 -6.48
CA PHE A 84 -7.47 -1.65 -5.24
C PHE A 84 -8.56 -0.72 -4.70
N PHE A 85 -9.15 0.09 -5.58
CA PHE A 85 -10.25 0.99 -5.23
C PHE A 85 -11.44 0.20 -4.65
N ASN A 86 -11.86 -0.87 -5.33
CA ASN A 86 -13.00 -1.69 -4.88
C ASN A 86 -12.74 -2.40 -3.53
N ALA A 87 -11.48 -2.75 -3.25
CA ALA A 87 -11.12 -3.43 -2.02
C ALA A 87 -10.94 -2.49 -0.82
N HIS A 88 -10.53 -1.24 -1.07
CA HIS A 88 -10.03 -0.40 0.00
C HIS A 88 -10.69 0.97 0.14
N ILE A 89 -11.55 1.40 -0.79
CA ILE A 89 -12.17 2.72 -0.77
C ILE A 89 -13.68 2.58 -0.84
N ALA A 90 -14.40 3.26 0.05
CA ALA A 90 -15.85 3.29 0.05
C ALA A 90 -16.38 4.03 -1.20
N LYS A 91 -17.51 3.59 -1.73
CA LYS A 91 -18.07 4.14 -2.98
C LYS A 91 -18.52 5.59 -2.85
N ASP A 92 -18.89 6.00 -1.64
CA ASP A 92 -19.34 7.33 -1.26
C ASP A 92 -18.21 8.25 -0.75
N ALA A 93 -16.97 7.75 -0.72
CA ALA A 93 -15.82 8.54 -0.30
C ALA A 93 -15.54 9.68 -1.31
N ARG A 94 -15.12 10.84 -0.80
CA ARG A 94 -14.51 11.91 -1.58
C ARG A 94 -13.05 11.56 -1.85
N ILE A 95 -12.73 11.20 -3.10
CA ILE A 95 -11.41 10.73 -3.49
C ILE A 95 -10.67 11.83 -4.24
N ILE A 96 -9.48 12.17 -3.79
CA ILE A 96 -8.63 13.20 -4.42
C ILE A 96 -7.37 12.51 -4.97
N THR A 97 -7.13 12.67 -6.27
CA THR A 97 -5.97 12.15 -6.99
C THR A 97 -5.27 13.26 -7.77
N ASP A 98 -4.08 12.98 -8.29
CA ASP A 98 -3.49 13.85 -9.31
C ASP A 98 -4.27 13.79 -10.64
N GLU A 99 -3.84 14.58 -11.64
CA GLU A 99 -4.47 14.66 -12.96
C GLU A 99 -4.11 13.49 -13.88
N TRP A 100 -3.56 12.37 -13.36
CA TRP A 100 -3.20 11.24 -14.20
C TRP A 100 -4.42 10.63 -14.90
N ASN A 101 -4.27 10.36 -16.20
CA ASN A 101 -5.37 9.86 -17.04
C ASN A 101 -5.91 8.48 -16.62
N GLY A 102 -5.10 7.66 -15.93
CA GLY A 102 -5.51 6.35 -15.44
C GLY A 102 -6.67 6.38 -14.44
N TYR A 103 -6.87 7.51 -13.74
CA TYR A 103 -7.99 7.67 -12.80
C TYR A 103 -9.31 8.05 -13.46
N LYS A 104 -9.29 8.66 -14.65
CA LYS A 104 -10.52 9.16 -15.31
C LYS A 104 -11.63 8.12 -15.48
N PRO A 105 -11.36 6.87 -15.92
CA PRO A 105 -12.41 5.86 -16.07
C PRO A 105 -13.08 5.47 -14.75
N LEU A 106 -12.38 5.61 -13.61
CA LEU A 106 -12.90 5.27 -12.28
C LEU A 106 -13.99 6.24 -11.80
N LYS A 107 -14.07 7.47 -12.35
CA LYS A 107 -15.12 8.45 -12.04
C LYS A 107 -16.53 7.91 -12.30
N LYS A 108 -16.69 6.93 -13.18
CA LYS A 108 -18.00 6.30 -13.45
C LYS A 108 -18.49 5.44 -12.28
N GLU A 109 -17.58 4.91 -11.47
CA GLU A 109 -17.90 4.01 -10.35
C GLU A 109 -17.73 4.69 -9.00
N PHE A 110 -16.86 5.69 -8.93
CA PHE A 110 -16.54 6.47 -7.73
C PHE A 110 -16.89 7.95 -8.03
N LEU A 111 -18.16 8.30 -7.78
CA LEU A 111 -18.70 9.61 -8.16
C LEU A 111 -18.03 10.79 -7.42
N GLY A 112 -17.48 10.50 -6.22
CA GLY A 112 -16.72 11.47 -5.43
C GLY A 112 -15.24 11.63 -5.84
N LEU A 113 -14.82 11.08 -7.00
CA LEU A 113 -13.44 11.19 -7.46
C LEU A 113 -13.18 12.54 -8.14
N GLU A 114 -12.32 13.32 -7.53
CA GLU A 114 -11.82 14.61 -7.99
C GLU A 114 -10.35 14.50 -8.36
N GLN A 115 -9.93 15.22 -9.39
CA GLN A 115 -8.53 15.30 -9.80
C GLN A 115 -8.01 16.71 -9.56
N VAL A 116 -6.86 16.83 -8.89
CA VAL A 116 -6.21 18.11 -8.61
C VAL A 116 -4.84 18.17 -9.26
N LYS A 117 -4.35 19.37 -9.57
CA LYS A 117 -2.99 19.54 -10.08
C LYS A 117 -1.98 19.07 -9.03
N SER A 118 -1.02 18.28 -9.47
CA SER A 118 0.01 17.71 -8.58
C SER A 118 0.88 18.77 -7.93
N ASP A 119 1.14 19.91 -8.59
CA ASP A 119 2.00 21.01 -8.14
C ASP A 119 3.19 20.56 -7.27
N ARG A 120 3.98 19.63 -7.81
CA ARG A 120 5.15 19.01 -7.15
C ARG A 120 4.83 18.37 -5.78
N GLY A 121 3.60 17.89 -5.60
CA GLY A 121 3.13 17.27 -4.36
C GLY A 121 2.40 18.20 -3.40
N ALA A 122 2.31 19.50 -3.68
CA ALA A 122 1.59 20.44 -2.83
C ALA A 122 0.07 20.18 -2.78
N GLY A 123 -0.46 19.48 -3.79
CA GLY A 123 -1.89 19.10 -3.81
C GLY A 123 -2.29 18.00 -2.82
N LEU A 124 -1.34 17.16 -2.36
CA LEU A 124 -1.57 16.00 -1.50
C LEU A 124 -0.45 15.85 -0.44
N PRO A 125 -0.20 16.86 0.41
CA PRO A 125 0.99 16.90 1.26
C PRO A 125 1.06 15.76 2.27
N GLU A 126 -0.05 15.40 2.91
CA GLU A 126 -0.12 14.33 3.91
C GLU A 126 0.20 12.97 3.26
N LEU A 127 -0.31 12.73 2.05
CA LEU A 127 -0.04 11.50 1.31
C LEU A 127 1.45 11.42 0.91
N HIS A 128 2.05 12.53 0.47
CA HIS A 128 3.47 12.55 0.15
C HIS A 128 4.36 12.33 1.37
N ILE A 129 4.01 12.87 2.53
CA ILE A 129 4.70 12.57 3.80
C ILE A 129 4.58 11.08 4.13
N HIS A 130 3.38 10.49 3.98
CA HIS A 130 3.18 9.06 4.19
C HIS A 130 4.06 8.21 3.25
N ILE A 131 4.11 8.56 1.96
CA ILE A 131 4.97 7.89 0.97
C ILE A 131 6.46 8.02 1.34
N MET A 132 6.91 9.20 1.77
CA MET A 132 8.28 9.42 2.22
C MET A 132 8.64 8.53 3.42
N ASN A 133 7.75 8.46 4.41
CA ASN A 133 7.93 7.62 5.60
C ASN A 133 7.99 6.14 5.24
N LEU A 134 7.10 5.66 4.38
CA LEU A 134 7.10 4.29 3.86
C LEU A 134 8.41 3.97 3.13
N LYS A 135 8.86 4.84 2.22
CA LYS A 135 10.14 4.68 1.51
C LYS A 135 11.34 4.70 2.46
N GLY A 136 11.32 5.56 3.50
CA GLY A 136 12.33 5.62 4.54
C GLY A 136 12.41 4.33 5.33
N TRP A 137 11.25 3.80 5.76
CA TRP A 137 11.15 2.54 6.48
C TRP A 137 11.65 1.36 5.64
N LEU A 138 11.24 1.27 4.36
CA LEU A 138 11.72 0.23 3.45
C LEU A 138 13.24 0.26 3.30
N ARG A 139 13.84 1.43 3.09
CA ARG A 139 15.30 1.58 2.96
C ARG A 139 16.05 1.23 4.25
N GLY A 140 15.48 1.57 5.41
CA GLY A 140 16.12 1.33 6.71
C GLY A 140 16.12 -0.15 7.12
N ILE A 141 15.11 -0.93 6.72
CA ILE A 141 14.94 -2.31 7.16
C ILE A 141 15.19 -3.33 6.03
N HIS A 142 14.86 -2.96 4.79
CA HIS A 142 14.89 -3.85 3.64
C HIS A 142 15.75 -3.26 2.52
N HIS A 143 17.07 -3.39 2.61
CA HIS A 143 18.01 -2.89 1.60
C HIS A 143 17.72 -3.42 0.18
N HIS A 144 17.10 -4.58 0.08
CA HIS A 144 16.71 -5.21 -1.19
C HIS A 144 15.26 -5.68 -1.13
N CYS A 145 14.39 -5.04 -1.89
CA CYS A 145 12.98 -5.44 -2.00
C CYS A 145 12.78 -6.20 -3.32
N SER A 146 12.75 -7.54 -3.28
CA SER A 146 12.30 -8.30 -4.45
C SER A 146 10.82 -8.04 -4.73
N GLU A 147 10.39 -8.24 -5.97
CA GLU A 147 8.99 -8.02 -6.36
C GLU A 147 8.02 -8.90 -5.57
N GLU A 148 8.41 -10.16 -5.39
CA GLU A 148 7.63 -11.17 -4.67
C GLU A 148 7.42 -10.82 -3.18
N ARG A 149 8.34 -10.06 -2.57
CA ARG A 149 8.30 -9.74 -1.15
C ARG A 149 7.76 -8.36 -0.85
N LEU A 150 7.74 -7.47 -1.84
CA LEU A 150 7.37 -6.07 -1.63
C LEU A 150 5.95 -5.93 -1.04
N GLN A 151 4.98 -6.72 -1.55
CA GLN A 151 3.61 -6.66 -1.01
C GLN A 151 3.58 -7.02 0.48
N GLY A 152 4.30 -8.06 0.91
CA GLY A 152 4.37 -8.42 2.33
C GLY A 152 4.96 -7.31 3.21
N TYR A 153 5.91 -6.54 2.70
CA TYR A 153 6.46 -5.38 3.41
C TYR A 153 5.45 -4.23 3.47
N LEU A 154 4.71 -3.98 2.40
CA LEU A 154 3.63 -2.99 2.40
C LEU A 154 2.53 -3.37 3.40
N ASP A 155 2.15 -4.64 3.45
CA ASP A 155 1.14 -5.16 4.37
C ASP A 155 1.61 -5.02 5.82
N GLU A 156 2.87 -5.34 6.13
CA GLU A 156 3.49 -5.16 7.45
C GLU A 156 3.47 -3.69 7.88
N TYR A 157 3.93 -2.79 7.00
CA TYR A 157 3.94 -1.36 7.29
C TYR A 157 2.54 -0.83 7.61
N HIS A 158 1.56 -1.11 6.74
CA HIS A 158 0.20 -0.60 6.89
C HIS A 158 -0.57 -1.29 8.01
N PHE A 159 -0.29 -2.57 8.31
CA PHE A 159 -0.84 -3.22 9.49
C PHE A 159 -0.46 -2.49 10.79
N ARG A 160 0.81 -2.12 10.93
CA ARG A 160 1.33 -1.37 12.07
C ARG A 160 0.86 0.07 12.06
N TYR A 161 0.94 0.74 10.92
CA TYR A 161 0.49 2.13 10.75
C TYR A 161 -0.98 2.31 11.13
N ASN A 162 -1.86 1.45 10.65
CA ASN A 162 -3.30 1.52 10.92
C ASN A 162 -3.67 1.20 12.39
N ARG A 163 -2.71 0.74 13.19
CA ARG A 163 -2.88 0.42 14.62
C ARG A 163 -1.94 1.19 15.53
N ARG A 164 -1.32 2.26 15.01
CA ARG A 164 -0.33 3.05 15.75
C ARG A 164 -0.86 3.65 17.06
N ASN A 165 -2.18 3.85 17.15
CA ASN A 165 -2.84 4.38 18.34
C ASN A 165 -3.32 3.27 19.31
N ASN A 166 -3.15 1.97 18.96
CA ASN A 166 -3.59 0.83 19.74
C ASN A 166 -2.48 -0.25 19.79
N MET A 167 -1.26 0.18 20.10
CA MET A 167 -0.09 -0.69 20.08
C MET A 167 -0.17 -1.84 21.10
N ASP A 168 -0.86 -1.64 22.22
CA ASP A 168 -1.00 -2.66 23.27
C ASP A 168 -1.75 -3.91 22.81
N THR A 169 -2.66 -3.77 21.84
CA THR A 169 -3.49 -4.88 21.32
C THR A 169 -2.96 -5.50 20.02
N ILE A 170 -1.90 -4.92 19.46
CA ILE A 170 -1.43 -5.31 18.10
C ILE A 170 -0.92 -6.76 18.08
N PHE A 171 -0.26 -7.21 19.14
CA PHE A 171 0.28 -8.56 19.24
C PHE A 171 -0.84 -9.59 19.32
N ASP A 172 -1.80 -9.40 20.21
CA ASP A 172 -2.92 -10.34 20.40
C ASP A 172 -3.77 -10.44 19.13
N LEU A 173 -4.01 -9.32 18.46
CA LEU A 173 -4.70 -9.30 17.18
C LEU A 173 -3.94 -10.08 16.11
N LEU A 174 -2.62 -9.94 16.06
CA LEU A 174 -1.79 -10.66 15.10
C LEU A 174 -1.85 -12.17 15.35
N ILE A 175 -1.68 -12.61 16.60
CA ILE A 175 -1.79 -14.02 16.99
C ILE A 175 -3.18 -14.56 16.63
N LYS A 176 -4.25 -13.84 16.97
CA LYS A 176 -5.63 -14.24 16.63
C LYS A 176 -5.80 -14.43 15.11
N ARG A 177 -5.22 -13.56 14.30
CA ARG A 177 -5.24 -13.68 12.83
C ARG A 177 -4.43 -14.88 12.34
N MET A 178 -3.25 -15.12 12.91
CA MET A 178 -2.41 -16.26 12.54
C MET A 178 -3.09 -17.60 12.84
N VAL A 179 -3.77 -17.71 13.99
CA VAL A 179 -4.48 -18.93 14.39
C VAL A 179 -5.80 -19.11 13.63
N GLY A 180 -6.50 -18.01 13.35
CA GLY A 180 -7.80 -18.04 12.64
C GLY A 180 -7.68 -18.24 11.13
N ASN A 181 -6.51 -18.04 10.53
CA ASN A 181 -6.29 -18.26 9.11
C ASN A 181 -6.08 -19.75 8.82
N LYS A 182 -6.51 -20.18 7.61
CA LYS A 182 -6.20 -21.53 7.13
C LYS A 182 -4.67 -21.73 7.11
N PRO A 183 -4.17 -22.94 7.46
CA PRO A 183 -2.75 -23.24 7.41
C PRO A 183 -2.19 -22.97 6.01
N ILE A 184 -1.23 -22.08 5.92
CA ILE A 184 -0.57 -21.77 4.66
C ILE A 184 0.55 -22.78 4.47
N ARG A 185 0.42 -23.65 3.47
CA ARG A 185 1.48 -24.56 3.04
C ARG A 185 2.33 -23.86 1.99
N LEU A 186 3.62 -23.72 2.26
CA LEU A 186 4.57 -23.32 1.23
C LEU A 186 4.76 -24.51 0.28
N ASN A 187 4.44 -24.35 -0.98
CA ASN A 187 4.93 -25.27 -2.01
C ASN A 187 6.42 -25.02 -2.17
N ILE A 188 7.21 -25.78 -1.41
CA ILE A 188 8.66 -25.79 -1.53
C ILE A 188 8.95 -26.67 -2.75
N GLY A 189 9.02 -26.02 -3.93
CA GLY A 189 9.64 -26.67 -5.08
C GLY A 189 11.06 -27.06 -4.71
N HIS A 190 11.37 -28.33 -4.84
CA HIS A 190 12.70 -28.90 -4.67
C HIS A 190 13.64 -28.39 -5.74
#